data_6838f7c5d40ee521886a56d2d5a3ca8f
#
_entry.id   6838f7c5d40ee521886a56d2d5a3ca8f
#
_cell.length_a   1.000
_cell.length_b   1.000
_cell.length_c   1.000
_cell.angle_alpha   90.00
_cell.angle_beta   90.00
_cell.angle_gamma   90.00
#
_symmetry.space_group_name_H-M   'P 1'
#
loop_
_entity.id
_entity.type
_entity.pdbx_description
1 polymer ?
#
loop_
_entity_poly.entity_id
_entity_poly.type
_entity_poly.pdbx_seq_one_letter_code
_entity_poly.pdbx_strand_id
1 'polypeptide(L)'
;MMVKTKKAVFRSGGGTNLQALIDAQRDGILRNGRITLVISSNSIAYGLKRAKEAGIDAVAVTRRECGSQEAFEAEILEKLEEYGIELIVLAGFLNILSEDFVKRYSDRIINIHPSLIPSFCGKGYYGIRVHEAALDYGVKVTGATVHFVNEIPDGGRIIRQKAVNVKKDDTPKTLQKRVMTQAEWVILPEAAEEVSKAIAERKESNGYI
;
A
#
# COMPACT_ATOMS: atom_id res chain seq x y z
N MET A 1 -16.20 -13.43 -18.83
CA MET A 1 -14.84 -13.03 -18.40
C MET A 1 -14.99 -12.35 -17.05
N MET A 2 -14.38 -12.85 -15.97
CA MET A 2 -14.51 -12.22 -14.64
C MET A 2 -14.01 -10.77 -14.70
N VAL A 3 -14.82 -9.84 -14.19
CA VAL A 3 -14.47 -8.42 -14.13
C VAL A 3 -13.43 -8.24 -13.02
N LYS A 4 -12.18 -7.95 -13.40
CA LYS A 4 -11.09 -7.74 -12.44
C LYS A 4 -11.29 -6.46 -11.65
N THR A 5 -11.11 -6.53 -10.34
CA THR A 5 -11.07 -5.36 -9.44
C THR A 5 -9.97 -4.39 -9.89
N LYS A 6 -10.31 -3.15 -10.18
CA LYS A 6 -9.38 -2.10 -10.58
C LYS A 6 -8.69 -1.52 -9.33
N LYS A 7 -7.36 -1.51 -9.32
CA LYS A 7 -6.55 -1.05 -8.19
C LYS A 7 -5.78 0.22 -8.53
N ALA A 8 -5.77 1.16 -7.57
CA ALA A 8 -4.77 2.23 -7.55
C ALA A 8 -3.70 1.92 -6.50
N VAL A 9 -2.43 2.17 -6.84
CA VAL A 9 -1.33 2.07 -5.89
C VAL A 9 -0.81 3.47 -5.57
N PHE A 10 -0.89 3.85 -4.29
CA PHE A 10 -0.42 5.15 -3.80
C PHE A 10 0.98 5.03 -3.22
N ARG A 11 1.81 6.03 -3.50
CA ARG A 11 3.19 6.04 -3.07
C ARG A 11 3.82 7.43 -3.02
N SER A 12 4.98 7.55 -2.32
CA SER A 12 5.72 8.82 -2.22
C SER A 12 7.22 8.72 -2.57
N GLY A 13 7.82 7.54 -2.68
CA GLY A 13 9.28 7.34 -2.79
C GLY A 13 9.75 6.33 -3.88
N GLY A 14 10.68 5.40 -3.58
CA GLY A 14 11.39 4.49 -4.52
C GLY A 14 10.56 3.41 -5.24
N GLY A 15 9.45 2.90 -4.64
CA GLY A 15 8.49 1.98 -5.29
C GLY A 15 8.84 0.51 -5.29
N THR A 16 9.56 0.04 -4.31
CA THR A 16 9.89 -1.38 -4.22
C THR A 16 8.65 -2.26 -3.98
N ASN A 17 7.72 -1.82 -3.14
CA ASN A 17 6.43 -2.48 -2.94
C ASN A 17 5.52 -2.39 -4.17
N LEU A 18 5.54 -1.26 -4.90
CA LEU A 18 4.88 -1.16 -6.19
C LEU A 18 5.47 -2.16 -7.19
N GLN A 19 6.81 -2.30 -7.23
CA GLN A 19 7.45 -3.29 -8.10
C GLN A 19 6.99 -4.71 -7.77
N ALA A 20 6.94 -5.07 -6.50
CA ALA A 20 6.46 -6.40 -6.09
C ALA A 20 5.01 -6.67 -6.56
N LEU A 21 4.13 -5.65 -6.51
CA LEU A 21 2.77 -5.76 -7.04
C LEU A 21 2.75 -5.88 -8.58
N ILE A 22 3.59 -5.14 -9.29
CA ILE A 22 3.72 -5.21 -10.75
C ILE A 22 4.21 -6.60 -11.17
N ASP A 23 5.24 -7.12 -10.50
CA ASP A 23 5.80 -8.45 -10.76
C ASP A 23 4.74 -9.53 -10.48
N ALA A 24 4.02 -9.44 -9.36
CA ALA A 24 2.93 -10.35 -9.02
C ALA A 24 1.78 -10.31 -10.05
N GLN A 25 1.50 -9.15 -10.64
CA GLN A 25 0.52 -9.04 -11.72
C GLN A 25 1.01 -9.71 -13.00
N ARG A 26 2.26 -9.46 -13.39
CA ARG A 26 2.88 -10.10 -14.55
C ARG A 26 2.94 -11.62 -14.41
N ASP A 27 3.29 -12.10 -13.23
CA ASP A 27 3.46 -13.53 -12.92
C ASP A 27 2.10 -14.25 -12.66
N GLY A 28 0.97 -13.53 -12.80
CA GLY A 28 -0.37 -14.11 -12.68
C GLY A 28 -0.81 -14.43 -11.25
N ILE A 29 -0.13 -13.87 -10.24
CA ILE A 29 -0.53 -13.99 -8.82
C ILE A 29 -1.77 -13.13 -8.56
N LEU A 30 -1.83 -11.92 -9.13
CA LEU A 30 -2.99 -11.03 -9.04
C LEU A 30 -4.03 -11.42 -10.11
N ARG A 31 -4.90 -12.40 -9.79
CA ARG A 31 -5.90 -12.98 -10.71
C ARG A 31 -7.19 -12.18 -10.74
N ASN A 32 -7.68 -11.78 -9.57
CA ASN A 32 -8.97 -11.11 -9.39
C ASN A 32 -8.88 -9.58 -9.45
N GLY A 33 -7.68 -9.04 -9.54
CA GLY A 33 -7.50 -7.60 -9.64
C GLY A 33 -6.35 -7.20 -10.55
N ARG A 34 -6.40 -5.97 -11.08
CA ARG A 34 -5.32 -5.38 -11.86
C ARG A 34 -4.95 -3.99 -11.36
N ILE A 35 -3.68 -3.64 -11.43
CA ILE A 35 -3.22 -2.28 -11.20
C ILE A 35 -3.58 -1.47 -12.44
N THR A 36 -4.41 -0.44 -12.24
CA THR A 36 -4.91 0.41 -13.33
C THR A 36 -4.28 1.80 -13.26
N LEU A 37 -3.93 2.26 -12.05
CA LEU A 37 -3.42 3.60 -11.82
C LEU A 37 -2.35 3.58 -10.71
N VAL A 38 -1.32 4.40 -10.88
CA VAL A 38 -0.37 4.73 -9.80
C VAL A 38 -0.48 6.21 -9.50
N ILE A 39 -0.72 6.55 -8.23
CA ILE A 39 -0.74 7.95 -7.77
C ILE A 39 0.47 8.19 -6.88
N SER A 40 1.25 9.22 -7.20
CA SER A 40 2.39 9.64 -6.38
C SER A 40 2.18 11.02 -5.78
N SER A 41 2.39 11.15 -4.48
CA SER A 41 2.42 12.46 -3.81
C SER A 41 3.73 13.24 -4.01
N ASN A 42 4.63 12.71 -4.85
CA ASN A 42 5.91 13.33 -5.21
C ASN A 42 6.14 13.17 -6.71
N SER A 43 6.23 14.28 -7.43
CA SER A 43 6.37 14.32 -8.90
C SER A 43 7.69 13.73 -9.42
N ILE A 44 8.73 13.65 -8.58
CA ILE A 44 10.03 13.06 -8.94
C ILE A 44 10.20 11.62 -8.42
N ALA A 45 9.15 11.00 -7.91
CA ALA A 45 9.22 9.65 -7.34
C ALA A 45 9.57 8.61 -8.41
N TYR A 46 10.58 7.78 -8.14
CA TYR A 46 11.01 6.72 -9.07
C TYR A 46 9.90 5.70 -9.39
N GLY A 47 8.89 5.56 -8.52
CA GLY A 47 7.73 4.72 -8.78
C GLY A 47 6.87 5.14 -9.97
N LEU A 48 6.83 6.42 -10.34
CA LEU A 48 6.17 6.86 -11.57
C LEU A 48 6.86 6.26 -12.82
N LYS A 49 8.21 6.21 -12.79
CA LYS A 49 8.99 5.55 -13.84
C LYS A 49 8.69 4.06 -13.92
N ARG A 50 8.64 3.35 -12.78
CA ARG A 50 8.29 1.92 -12.71
C ARG A 50 6.91 1.63 -13.31
N ALA A 51 5.91 2.45 -12.98
CA ALA A 51 4.57 2.31 -13.52
C ALA A 51 4.56 2.48 -15.05
N LYS A 52 5.22 3.53 -15.55
CA LYS A 52 5.33 3.80 -16.99
C LYS A 52 6.04 2.66 -17.74
N GLU A 53 7.14 2.13 -17.20
CA GLU A 53 7.87 0.99 -17.78
C GLU A 53 7.02 -0.29 -17.80
N ALA A 54 6.06 -0.42 -16.88
CA ALA A 54 5.10 -1.53 -16.83
C ALA A 54 3.81 -1.28 -17.66
N GLY A 55 3.71 -0.15 -18.38
CA GLY A 55 2.51 0.21 -19.16
C GLY A 55 1.29 0.55 -18.29
N ILE A 56 1.52 1.02 -17.04
CA ILE A 56 0.47 1.41 -16.10
C ILE A 56 0.41 2.94 -16.06
N ASP A 57 -0.80 3.50 -16.15
CA ASP A 57 -1.01 4.92 -16.02
C ASP A 57 -0.54 5.43 -14.66
N ALA A 58 0.16 6.57 -14.67
CA ALA A 58 0.75 7.13 -13.47
C ALA A 58 0.63 8.65 -13.45
N VAL A 59 0.14 9.18 -12.35
CA VAL A 59 -0.04 10.61 -12.14
C VAL A 59 0.65 11.06 -10.84
N ALA A 60 1.16 12.27 -10.85
CA ALA A 60 1.61 12.94 -9.64
C ALA A 60 0.52 13.91 -9.19
N VAL A 61 0.06 13.74 -7.96
CA VAL A 61 -0.82 14.69 -7.27
C VAL A 61 -0.09 15.09 -6.00
N THR A 62 0.31 16.35 -5.88
CA THR A 62 1.10 16.79 -4.74
C THR A 62 0.33 17.80 -3.90
N ARG A 63 0.39 17.64 -2.58
CA ARG A 63 -0.27 18.59 -1.67
C ARG A 63 0.23 20.03 -1.86
N ARG A 64 1.48 20.19 -2.28
CA ARG A 64 2.08 21.50 -2.55
C ARG A 64 1.42 22.20 -3.73
N GLU A 65 1.15 21.48 -4.81
CA GLU A 65 0.53 22.02 -6.01
C GLU A 65 -0.96 22.29 -5.81
N CYS A 66 -1.66 21.41 -5.06
CA CYS A 66 -3.08 21.57 -4.75
C CYS A 66 -3.35 22.67 -3.68
N GLY A 67 -2.36 23.03 -2.86
CA GLY A 67 -2.44 24.11 -1.87
C GLY A 67 -3.10 23.74 -0.54
N SER A 68 -4.05 22.80 -0.49
CA SER A 68 -4.69 22.32 0.73
C SER A 68 -4.83 20.79 0.77
N GLN A 69 -5.20 20.24 1.92
CA GLN A 69 -5.51 18.81 2.06
C GLN A 69 -6.78 18.45 1.29
N GLU A 70 -7.79 19.30 1.38
CA GLU A 70 -9.09 19.09 0.74
C GLU A 70 -8.95 19.10 -0.79
N ALA A 71 -8.22 20.06 -1.37
CA ALA A 71 -7.97 20.12 -2.80
C ALA A 71 -7.12 18.94 -3.29
N PHE A 72 -6.12 18.53 -2.49
CA PHE A 72 -5.29 17.36 -2.78
C PHE A 72 -6.10 16.06 -2.83
N GLU A 73 -6.98 15.85 -1.84
CA GLU A 73 -7.84 14.67 -1.80
C GLU A 73 -8.94 14.71 -2.86
N ALA A 74 -9.48 15.89 -3.16
CA ALA A 74 -10.47 16.07 -4.23
C ALA A 74 -9.89 15.67 -5.60
N GLU A 75 -8.67 16.11 -5.93
CA GLU A 75 -8.00 15.73 -7.17
C GLU A 75 -7.71 14.21 -7.23
N ILE A 76 -7.29 13.63 -6.10
CA ILE A 76 -7.12 12.17 -6.03
C ILE A 76 -8.45 11.45 -6.27
N LEU A 77 -9.54 11.88 -5.63
CA LEU A 77 -10.87 11.28 -5.79
C LEU A 77 -11.37 11.36 -7.24
N GLU A 78 -11.16 12.51 -7.92
CA GLU A 78 -11.47 12.65 -9.34
C GLU A 78 -10.75 11.61 -10.19
N LYS A 79 -9.45 11.40 -9.96
CA LYS A 79 -8.68 10.36 -10.67
C LYS A 79 -9.16 8.96 -10.35
N LEU A 80 -9.51 8.67 -9.11
CA LEU A 80 -10.05 7.36 -8.72
C LEU A 80 -11.40 7.08 -9.42
N GLU A 81 -12.26 8.08 -9.55
CA GLU A 81 -13.53 7.97 -10.27
C GLU A 81 -13.32 7.81 -11.77
N GLU A 82 -12.46 8.63 -12.40
CA GLU A 82 -12.10 8.56 -13.82
C GLU A 82 -11.64 7.14 -14.23
N TYR A 83 -10.80 6.52 -13.40
CA TYR A 83 -10.29 5.17 -13.66
C TYR A 83 -11.19 4.05 -13.14
N GLY A 84 -12.26 4.38 -12.44
CA GLY A 84 -13.19 3.42 -11.81
C GLY A 84 -12.48 2.55 -10.77
N ILE A 85 -11.67 3.15 -9.91
CA ILE A 85 -10.86 2.43 -8.91
C ILE A 85 -11.74 1.91 -7.77
N GLU A 86 -11.51 0.67 -7.39
CA GLU A 86 -12.29 -0.07 -6.42
C GLU A 86 -11.50 -0.44 -5.17
N LEU A 87 -10.18 -0.58 -5.31
CA LEU A 87 -9.26 -0.88 -4.21
C LEU A 87 -8.05 0.06 -4.28
N ILE A 88 -7.72 0.67 -3.16
CA ILE A 88 -6.52 1.49 -2.99
C ILE A 88 -5.49 0.71 -2.19
N VAL A 89 -4.25 0.66 -2.68
CA VAL A 89 -3.11 0.05 -1.99
C VAL A 89 -2.10 1.12 -1.64
N LEU A 90 -1.94 1.40 -0.35
CA LEU A 90 -0.90 2.31 0.13
C LEU A 90 0.42 1.54 0.25
N ALA A 91 1.40 1.91 -0.57
CA ALA A 91 2.70 1.25 -0.68
C ALA A 91 3.85 2.23 -0.43
N GLY A 92 3.96 2.73 0.80
CA GLY A 92 4.87 3.80 1.18
C GLY A 92 4.35 5.17 0.77
N PHE A 93 3.07 5.41 1.02
CA PHE A 93 2.41 6.71 0.90
C PHE A 93 2.50 7.44 2.22
N LEU A 94 3.13 8.61 2.24
CA LEU A 94 3.48 9.32 3.48
C LEU A 94 2.44 10.37 3.90
N ASN A 95 1.45 10.65 3.07
CA ASN A 95 0.38 11.57 3.41
C ASN A 95 -0.71 10.83 4.21
N ILE A 96 -1.12 11.41 5.30
CA ILE A 96 -2.28 10.92 6.05
C ILE A 96 -3.54 11.34 5.31
N LEU A 97 -4.41 10.39 5.04
CA LEU A 97 -5.71 10.63 4.41
C LEU A 97 -6.72 11.09 5.47
N SER A 98 -7.64 11.97 5.08
CA SER A 98 -8.70 12.44 5.97
C SER A 98 -9.70 11.32 6.29
N GLU A 99 -10.44 11.49 7.38
CA GLU A 99 -11.52 10.58 7.77
C GLU A 99 -12.58 10.47 6.67
N ASP A 100 -12.94 11.57 6.03
CA ASP A 100 -13.93 11.61 4.94
C ASP A 100 -13.45 10.85 3.71
N PHE A 101 -12.17 10.96 3.37
CA PHE A 101 -11.58 10.16 2.29
C PHE A 101 -11.63 8.66 2.62
N VAL A 102 -11.24 8.29 3.83
CA VAL A 102 -11.23 6.89 4.28
C VAL A 102 -12.64 6.31 4.30
N LYS A 103 -13.64 7.05 4.75
CA LYS A 103 -15.05 6.62 4.74
C LYS A 103 -15.59 6.34 3.35
N ARG A 104 -15.21 7.13 2.32
CA ARG A 104 -15.61 6.87 0.92
C ARG A 104 -15.11 5.53 0.38
N TYR A 105 -13.96 5.07 0.88
CA TYR A 105 -13.34 3.80 0.51
C TYR A 105 -13.26 2.82 1.68
N SER A 106 -14.28 2.83 2.56
CA SER A 106 -14.35 1.91 3.69
C SER A 106 -14.17 0.47 3.24
N ASP A 107 -13.30 -0.29 3.93
CA ASP A 107 -12.87 -1.66 3.59
C ASP A 107 -12.29 -1.82 2.17
N ARG A 108 -11.86 -0.72 1.54
CA ARG A 108 -11.25 -0.70 0.20
C ARG A 108 -9.95 0.08 0.14
N ILE A 109 -9.32 0.36 1.28
CA ILE A 109 -7.96 0.87 1.38
C ILE A 109 -7.16 -0.10 2.22
N ILE A 110 -6.04 -0.59 1.69
CA ILE A 110 -5.09 -1.42 2.44
C ILE A 110 -3.73 -0.74 2.48
N ASN A 111 -2.99 -0.94 3.57
CA ASN A 111 -1.65 -0.40 3.76
C ASN A 111 -0.68 -1.51 4.15
N ILE A 112 0.57 -1.39 3.69
CA ILE A 112 1.70 -2.19 4.16
C ILE A 112 2.53 -1.39 5.15
N HIS A 113 2.69 -1.91 6.36
CA HIS A 113 3.52 -1.33 7.42
C HIS A 113 4.68 -2.27 7.79
N PRO A 114 5.94 -1.78 7.90
CA PRO A 114 7.11 -2.64 8.05
C PRO A 114 7.38 -3.06 9.51
N SER A 115 6.35 -3.38 10.27
CA SER A 115 6.42 -4.01 11.59
C SER A 115 5.29 -5.01 11.83
N LEU A 116 5.37 -5.75 12.92
CA LEU A 116 4.26 -6.55 13.43
C LEU A 116 3.37 -5.66 14.32
N ILE A 117 2.33 -5.04 13.73
CA ILE A 117 1.36 -4.23 14.48
C ILE A 117 0.78 -5.09 15.64
N PRO A 118 0.66 -4.54 16.85
CA PRO A 118 0.69 -3.13 17.25
C PRO A 118 2.07 -2.56 17.61
N SER A 119 3.17 -3.27 17.42
CA SER A 119 4.51 -2.79 17.74
C SER A 119 5.06 -1.84 16.67
N PHE A 120 5.75 -0.77 17.07
CA PHE A 120 6.46 0.19 16.20
C PHE A 120 5.59 0.71 15.04
N CYS A 121 4.36 1.14 15.36
CA CYS A 121 3.38 1.65 14.40
C CYS A 121 2.77 2.98 14.88
N GLY A 122 1.97 3.63 14.02
CA GLY A 122 1.33 4.90 14.30
C GLY A 122 2.22 6.11 14.00
N LYS A 123 1.87 7.25 14.58
CA LYS A 123 2.51 8.53 14.29
C LYS A 123 4.03 8.50 14.56
N GLY A 124 4.82 8.82 13.54
CA GLY A 124 6.28 8.88 13.64
C GLY A 124 7.01 7.60 13.21
N TYR A 125 6.31 6.47 13.10
CA TYR A 125 6.87 5.20 12.66
C TYR A 125 6.69 5.00 11.16
N TYR A 126 7.72 5.32 10.38
CA TYR A 126 7.74 5.11 8.93
C TYR A 126 9.17 4.90 8.39
N GLY A 127 9.28 4.19 7.29
CA GLY A 127 10.55 3.97 6.61
C GLY A 127 11.61 3.33 7.50
N ILE A 128 12.81 3.92 7.53
CA ILE A 128 13.94 3.39 8.29
C ILE A 128 13.74 3.48 9.81
N ARG A 129 12.95 4.46 10.28
CA ARG A 129 12.70 4.69 11.72
C ARG A 129 12.06 3.51 12.43
N VAL A 130 11.24 2.74 11.72
CA VAL A 130 10.63 1.52 12.27
C VAL A 130 11.71 0.49 12.63
N HIS A 131 12.69 0.33 11.77
CA HIS A 131 13.79 -0.62 11.97
C HIS A 131 14.81 -0.15 13.01
N GLU A 132 15.05 1.17 13.07
CA GLU A 132 15.83 1.79 14.15
C GLU A 132 15.19 1.50 15.49
N ALA A 133 13.90 1.81 15.66
CA ALA A 133 13.18 1.57 16.91
C ALA A 133 13.14 0.08 17.30
N ALA A 134 12.98 -0.83 16.34
CA ALA A 134 12.99 -2.26 16.59
C ALA A 134 14.35 -2.75 17.11
N LEU A 135 15.44 -2.24 16.53
CA LEU A 135 16.81 -2.56 16.98
C LEU A 135 17.12 -1.96 18.34
N ASP A 136 16.77 -0.69 18.56
CA ASP A 136 17.00 0.04 19.82
C ASP A 136 16.24 -0.63 20.99
N TYR A 137 15.02 -1.10 20.72
CA TYR A 137 14.24 -1.84 21.72
C TYR A 137 14.81 -3.24 21.98
N GLY A 138 15.58 -3.80 21.05
CA GLY A 138 16.23 -5.10 21.18
C GLY A 138 15.33 -6.31 20.90
N VAL A 139 14.25 -6.14 20.11
CA VAL A 139 13.37 -7.26 19.71
C VAL A 139 14.15 -8.30 18.92
N LYS A 140 13.74 -9.56 19.06
CA LYS A 140 14.35 -10.70 18.33
C LYS A 140 13.59 -11.06 17.08
N VAL A 141 12.33 -10.59 16.99
CA VAL A 141 11.43 -10.80 15.85
C VAL A 141 10.75 -9.49 15.52
N THR A 142 10.73 -9.15 14.26
CA THR A 142 9.93 -8.06 13.66
C THR A 142 9.21 -8.61 12.44
N GLY A 143 8.77 -7.78 11.49
CA GLY A 143 8.11 -8.27 10.29
C GLY A 143 7.40 -7.17 9.53
N ALA A 144 6.33 -7.55 8.85
CA ALA A 144 5.44 -6.63 8.15
C ALA A 144 3.97 -6.99 8.39
N THR A 145 3.11 -6.00 8.28
CA THR A 145 1.67 -6.12 8.42
C THR A 145 0.97 -5.47 7.23
N VAL A 146 0.04 -6.18 6.60
CA VAL A 146 -0.96 -5.58 5.72
C VAL A 146 -2.27 -5.47 6.50
N HIS A 147 -2.87 -4.29 6.50
CA HIS A 147 -4.10 -4.00 7.23
C HIS A 147 -5.03 -3.10 6.41
N PHE A 148 -6.32 -3.13 6.72
CA PHE A 148 -7.24 -2.11 6.23
C PHE A 148 -6.93 -0.76 6.89
N VAL A 149 -7.15 0.31 6.14
CA VAL A 149 -6.97 1.68 6.65
C VAL A 149 -8.27 2.18 7.26
N ASN A 150 -8.18 2.75 8.45
CA ASN A 150 -9.22 3.50 9.12
C ASN A 150 -8.69 4.90 9.51
N GLU A 151 -9.43 5.66 10.32
CA GLU A 151 -9.07 6.99 10.79
C GLU A 151 -7.87 7.03 11.75
N ILE A 152 -7.51 5.87 12.33
CA ILE A 152 -6.37 5.74 13.24
C ILE A 152 -5.16 5.28 12.43
N PRO A 153 -4.03 6.02 12.41
CA PRO A 153 -2.83 5.59 11.73
C PRO A 153 -2.39 4.18 12.16
N ASP A 154 -2.27 3.27 11.20
CA ASP A 154 -1.95 1.85 11.38
C ASP A 154 -2.91 1.07 12.30
N GLY A 155 -4.12 1.62 12.58
CA GLY A 155 -5.08 1.07 13.55
C GLY A 155 -6.15 0.15 12.97
N GLY A 156 -6.23 -0.01 11.65
CA GLY A 156 -7.27 -0.81 11.02
C GLY A 156 -7.05 -2.33 11.14
N ARG A 157 -8.10 -3.09 10.82
CA ARG A 157 -8.11 -4.56 10.91
C ARG A 157 -6.99 -5.18 10.06
N ILE A 158 -6.22 -6.06 10.70
CA ILE A 158 -5.11 -6.79 10.06
C ILE A 158 -5.66 -7.80 9.05
N ILE A 159 -5.03 -7.85 7.88
CA ILE A 159 -5.30 -8.84 6.83
C ILE A 159 -4.24 -9.94 6.89
N ARG A 160 -2.95 -9.54 6.86
CA ARG A 160 -1.81 -10.47 6.88
C ARG A 160 -0.65 -9.92 7.68
N GLN A 161 0.07 -10.83 8.31
CA GLN A 161 1.35 -10.53 8.97
C GLN A 161 2.38 -11.59 8.62
N LYS A 162 3.64 -11.18 8.53
CA LYS A 162 4.75 -12.10 8.34
C LYS A 162 5.94 -11.69 9.20
N ALA A 163 6.36 -12.61 10.06
CA ALA A 163 7.48 -12.43 10.97
C ALA A 163 8.83 -12.58 10.26
N VAL A 164 9.81 -11.84 10.75
CA VAL A 164 11.22 -11.85 10.29
C VAL A 164 12.13 -11.79 11.50
N ASN A 165 13.12 -12.68 11.57
CA ASN A 165 14.10 -12.68 12.67
C ASN A 165 15.08 -11.51 12.55
N VAL A 166 15.34 -10.86 13.69
CA VAL A 166 16.41 -9.87 13.85
C VAL A 166 17.71 -10.59 14.13
N LYS A 167 18.78 -10.28 13.39
CA LYS A 167 20.12 -10.84 13.56
C LYS A 167 20.97 -9.97 14.47
N LYS A 168 21.98 -10.57 15.11
CA LYS A 168 22.84 -9.89 16.08
C LYS A 168 23.59 -8.67 15.49
N ASP A 169 23.94 -8.74 14.23
CA ASP A 169 24.74 -7.77 13.48
C ASP A 169 23.90 -6.89 12.53
N ASP A 170 22.57 -6.89 12.74
CA ASP A 170 21.72 -6.05 11.91
C ASP A 170 21.95 -4.56 12.15
N THR A 171 22.04 -3.85 11.05
CA THR A 171 21.84 -2.41 10.98
C THR A 171 20.41 -2.10 10.57
N PRO A 172 19.88 -0.89 10.78
CA PRO A 172 18.55 -0.51 10.29
C PRO A 172 18.36 -0.81 8.80
N LYS A 173 19.38 -0.58 7.98
CA LYS A 173 19.34 -0.85 6.52
C LYS A 173 19.30 -2.34 6.19
N THR A 174 20.06 -3.17 6.89
CA THR A 174 20.06 -4.64 6.63
C THR A 174 18.76 -5.27 7.08
N LEU A 175 18.23 -4.83 8.23
CA LEU A 175 16.92 -5.27 8.73
C LEU A 175 15.80 -4.82 7.78
N GLN A 176 15.78 -3.55 7.36
CA GLN A 176 14.82 -3.04 6.37
C GLN A 176 14.82 -3.88 5.10
N LYS A 177 15.99 -4.13 4.51
CA LYS A 177 16.10 -4.94 3.30
C LYS A 177 15.52 -6.34 3.51
N ARG A 178 15.79 -6.96 4.68
CA ARG A 178 15.27 -8.29 5.00
C ARG A 178 13.77 -8.29 5.18
N VAL A 179 13.21 -7.32 5.91
CA VAL A 179 11.75 -7.18 6.07
C VAL A 179 11.08 -6.95 4.72
N MET A 180 11.62 -6.09 3.86
CA MET A 180 11.11 -5.89 2.51
C MET A 180 11.07 -7.20 1.71
N THR A 181 12.21 -7.89 1.62
CA THR A 181 12.33 -9.07 0.74
C THR A 181 11.63 -10.31 1.28
N GLN A 182 11.62 -10.51 2.61
CA GLN A 182 11.07 -11.72 3.22
C GLN A 182 9.62 -11.58 3.68
N ALA A 183 9.13 -10.35 3.90
CA ALA A 183 7.79 -10.11 4.38
C ALA A 183 6.97 -9.21 3.43
N GLU A 184 7.33 -7.93 3.25
CA GLU A 184 6.49 -6.96 2.53
C GLU A 184 6.16 -7.41 1.11
N TRP A 185 7.17 -7.79 0.31
CA TRP A 185 6.99 -8.19 -1.09
C TRP A 185 6.25 -9.52 -1.26
N VAL A 186 6.08 -10.26 -0.17
CA VAL A 186 5.30 -11.51 -0.16
C VAL A 186 3.85 -11.23 0.21
N ILE A 187 3.62 -10.64 1.39
CA ILE A 187 2.27 -10.53 1.93
C ILE A 187 1.43 -9.41 1.28
N LEU A 188 2.05 -8.37 0.69
CA LEU A 188 1.30 -7.29 0.06
C LEU A 188 0.57 -7.75 -1.21
N PRO A 189 1.20 -8.46 -2.16
CA PRO A 189 0.48 -9.05 -3.29
C PRO A 189 -0.59 -10.05 -2.87
N GLU A 190 -0.31 -10.90 -1.89
CA GLU A 190 -1.28 -11.88 -1.38
C GLU A 190 -2.52 -11.19 -0.78
N ALA A 191 -2.34 -10.16 0.06
CA ALA A 191 -3.44 -9.40 0.64
C ALA A 191 -4.22 -8.60 -0.43
N ALA A 192 -3.52 -8.00 -1.40
CA ALA A 192 -4.14 -7.29 -2.50
C ALA A 192 -4.99 -8.22 -3.37
N GLU A 193 -4.59 -9.47 -3.56
CA GLU A 193 -5.37 -10.48 -4.28
C GLU A 193 -6.59 -10.93 -3.47
N GLU A 194 -6.41 -11.21 -2.18
CA GLU A 194 -7.49 -11.61 -1.26
C GLU A 194 -8.60 -10.56 -1.22
N VAL A 195 -8.26 -9.29 -1.04
CA VAL A 195 -9.25 -8.20 -1.00
C VAL A 195 -9.88 -7.97 -2.37
N SER A 196 -9.11 -8.08 -3.47
CA SER A 196 -9.65 -7.98 -4.84
C SER A 196 -10.69 -9.06 -5.11
N LYS A 197 -10.44 -10.29 -4.67
CA LYS A 197 -11.38 -11.41 -4.80
C LYS A 197 -12.67 -11.12 -4.02
N ALA A 198 -12.55 -10.68 -2.77
CA ALA A 198 -13.73 -10.34 -1.96
C ALA A 198 -14.58 -9.21 -2.56
N ILE A 199 -13.95 -8.20 -3.18
CA ILE A 199 -14.67 -7.13 -3.90
C ILE A 199 -15.39 -7.69 -5.13
N ALA A 200 -14.75 -8.54 -5.92
CA ALA A 200 -15.35 -9.15 -7.11
C ALA A 200 -16.56 -10.03 -6.74
N GLU A 201 -16.45 -10.89 -5.72
CA GLU A 201 -17.53 -11.76 -5.23
C GLU A 201 -18.74 -10.96 -4.72
N ARG A 202 -18.52 -9.84 -4.03
CA ARG A 202 -19.63 -8.95 -3.59
C ARG A 202 -20.39 -8.35 -4.77
N LYS A 203 -19.73 -8.05 -5.88
CA LYS A 203 -20.38 -7.53 -7.09
C LYS A 203 -21.25 -8.59 -7.74
N GLU A 204 -20.73 -9.81 -7.88
CA GLU A 204 -21.49 -10.94 -8.43
C GLU A 204 -22.75 -11.21 -7.60
N SER A 205 -22.62 -11.17 -6.26
CA SER A 205 -23.74 -11.39 -5.33
C SER A 205 -24.79 -10.27 -5.38
N ASN A 206 -24.41 -9.05 -5.71
CA ASN A 206 -25.33 -7.89 -5.78
C ASN A 206 -25.94 -7.68 -7.17
N GLY A 207 -25.73 -8.59 -8.13
CA GLY A 207 -26.37 -8.55 -9.44
C GLY A 207 -25.86 -7.45 -10.39
N TYR A 208 -24.66 -6.94 -10.16
CA TYR A 208 -23.97 -5.98 -11.02
C TYR A 208 -23.17 -6.72 -12.11
N ILE A 209 -23.82 -7.57 -12.88
CA ILE A 209 -23.33 -8.14 -14.15
C ILE A 209 -24.41 -7.95 -15.20
#